data_96c93cb865cc14e7c6df02258246c73a
#
_entry.id   96c93cb865cc14e7c6df02258246c73a
#
_cell.length_a   1.000
_cell.length_b   1.000
_cell.length_c   1.000
_cell.angle_alpha   90.00
_cell.angle_beta   90.00
_cell.angle_gamma   90.00
#
_symmetry.space_group_name_H-M   'P 1'
#
loop_
_entity.id
_entity.type
_entity.pdbx_description
1 polymer ?
#
loop_
_entity_poly.entity_id
_entity_poly.type
_entity_poly.pdbx_seq_one_letter_code
_entity_poly.pdbx_strand_id
1 'polypeptide(L)'
;ADCNTIKNLVRKLESEKGIKVHVIMIDYAAKLASISRDKDDVERINNVYIDIDNMGDELGLDAIWTAQHVTREGAKHQETRYEDNDIASAISIIRNAKCVMGLNSTPDEEEHNIMRMEVVVQRDGVPNGRVMFNMDPERQRMKEFSKEARAKYDESMGKQVDKKKKKKKRVSNP
;
A
#
# COMPACT_ATOMS: atom_id res chain seq x y z
N ALA A 1 -5.54 12.84 -17.20
CA ALA A 1 -4.22 13.42 -16.91
C ALA A 1 -3.15 12.35 -17.07
N ASP A 2 -1.94 12.74 -17.41
CA ASP A 2 -0.75 11.93 -17.51
C ASP A 2 0.41 12.59 -16.74
N CYS A 3 1.56 11.96 -16.68
CA CYS A 3 2.73 12.50 -15.98
C CYS A 3 3.24 13.81 -16.59
N ASN A 4 3.05 14.07 -17.90
CA ASN A 4 3.41 15.35 -18.52
C ASN A 4 2.53 16.50 -18.00
N THR A 5 1.25 16.24 -17.81
CA THR A 5 0.32 17.21 -17.21
C THR A 5 0.78 17.59 -15.79
N ILE A 6 1.19 16.59 -15.00
CA ILE A 6 1.69 16.81 -13.63
C ILE A 6 3.02 17.59 -13.66
N LYS A 7 3.97 17.20 -14.51
CA LYS A 7 5.26 17.91 -14.67
C LYS A 7 5.05 19.39 -15.00
N ASN A 8 4.16 19.68 -15.94
CA ASN A 8 3.86 21.06 -16.34
C ASN A 8 3.25 21.87 -15.19
N LEU A 9 2.37 21.24 -14.39
CA LEU A 9 1.78 21.90 -13.23
C LEU A 9 2.85 22.22 -12.16
N VAL A 10 3.73 21.26 -11.86
CA VAL A 10 4.84 21.46 -10.90
C VAL A 10 5.75 22.59 -11.37
N ARG A 11 6.23 22.54 -12.62
CA ARG A 11 7.08 23.60 -13.18
C ARG A 11 6.42 24.98 -13.15
N LYS A 12 5.12 25.04 -13.42
CA LYS A 12 4.34 26.28 -13.31
C LYS A 12 4.29 26.80 -11.87
N LEU A 13 4.02 25.94 -10.88
CA LEU A 13 4.02 26.33 -9.47
C LEU A 13 5.38 26.85 -9.03
N GLU A 14 6.46 26.19 -9.44
CA GLU A 14 7.83 26.60 -9.09
C GLU A 14 8.19 27.94 -9.71
N SER A 15 7.86 28.14 -11.02
CA SER A 15 8.19 29.37 -11.73
C SER A 15 7.35 30.57 -11.29
N GLU A 16 6.05 30.38 -11.06
CA GLU A 16 5.12 31.49 -10.74
C GLU A 16 5.05 31.80 -9.25
N LYS A 17 5.26 30.82 -8.40
CA LYS A 17 5.09 30.95 -6.95
C LYS A 17 6.40 30.86 -6.17
N GLY A 18 7.51 30.47 -6.80
CA GLY A 18 8.77 30.21 -6.13
C GLY A 18 8.72 29.04 -5.12
N ILE A 19 7.73 28.17 -5.27
CA ILE A 19 7.53 27.01 -4.38
C ILE A 19 8.26 25.83 -4.99
N LYS A 20 9.22 25.26 -4.24
CA LYS A 20 9.83 23.99 -4.62
C LYS A 20 8.96 22.81 -4.17
N VAL A 21 8.59 21.94 -5.11
CA VAL A 21 7.84 20.72 -4.82
C VAL A 21 8.81 19.61 -4.47
N HIS A 22 8.65 18.98 -3.32
CA HIS A 22 9.47 17.88 -2.84
C HIS A 22 8.77 16.54 -2.92
N VAL A 23 7.46 16.51 -2.69
CA VAL A 23 6.67 15.28 -2.64
C VAL A 23 5.38 15.45 -3.46
N ILE A 24 5.05 14.42 -4.22
CA ILE A 24 3.76 14.33 -4.94
C ILE A 24 2.98 13.12 -4.40
N MET A 25 1.68 13.32 -4.17
CA MET A 25 0.75 12.25 -3.85
C MET A 25 -0.24 12.10 -4.99
N ILE A 26 -0.37 10.86 -5.52
CA ILE A 26 -1.25 10.53 -6.66
C ILE A 26 -2.32 9.55 -6.17
N ASP A 27 -3.56 9.95 -6.13
CA ASP A 27 -4.69 9.09 -5.75
C ASP A 27 -5.55 8.78 -6.97
N TYR A 28 -5.32 7.67 -7.58
CA TYR A 28 -4.25 6.70 -7.54
C TYR A 28 -3.66 6.53 -8.95
N ALA A 29 -2.45 5.95 -9.05
CA ALA A 29 -1.69 5.91 -10.31
C ALA A 29 -2.45 5.26 -11.48
N ALA A 30 -3.22 4.19 -11.24
CA ALA A 30 -3.96 3.51 -12.32
C ALA A 30 -5.04 4.37 -13.01
N LYS A 31 -5.37 5.55 -12.47
CA LYS A 31 -6.25 6.54 -13.14
C LYS A 31 -5.50 7.44 -14.13
N LEU A 32 -4.18 7.43 -14.14
CA LEU A 32 -3.41 8.18 -15.11
C LEU A 32 -3.42 7.48 -16.48
N ALA A 33 -3.34 8.28 -17.52
CA ALA A 33 -2.98 7.79 -18.84
C ALA A 33 -1.46 7.63 -18.92
N SER A 34 -0.98 6.61 -19.61
CA SER A 34 0.44 6.53 -19.96
C SER A 34 0.78 7.56 -21.04
N ILE A 35 2.04 7.95 -21.11
CA ILE A 35 2.54 8.83 -22.18
C ILE A 35 2.72 8.02 -23.46
N SER A 36 2.97 6.72 -23.33
CA SER A 36 3.19 5.79 -24.43
C SER A 36 1.88 5.25 -25.00
N ARG A 37 1.97 4.64 -26.20
CA ARG A 37 0.87 3.92 -26.80
C ARG A 37 0.84 2.50 -26.25
N ASP A 38 -0.27 2.11 -25.61
CA ASP A 38 -0.42 0.82 -24.94
C ASP A 38 -1.25 -0.16 -25.80
N LYS A 39 -0.96 -1.44 -25.68
CA LYS A 39 -1.74 -2.51 -26.32
C LYS A 39 -2.92 -2.95 -25.49
N ASP A 40 -2.76 -2.94 -24.19
CA ASP A 40 -3.78 -3.34 -23.22
C ASP A 40 -3.64 -2.56 -21.88
N ASP A 41 -4.54 -2.83 -20.96
CA ASP A 41 -4.59 -2.13 -19.66
C ASP A 41 -3.40 -2.51 -18.75
N VAL A 42 -2.87 -3.71 -18.87
CA VAL A 42 -1.70 -4.15 -18.09
C VAL A 42 -0.46 -3.40 -18.54
N GLU A 43 -0.24 -3.29 -19.85
CA GLU A 43 0.85 -2.51 -20.43
C GLU A 43 0.72 -1.03 -20.06
N ARG A 44 -0.52 -0.49 -20.12
CA ARG A 44 -0.79 0.90 -19.72
C ARG A 44 -0.39 1.15 -18.27
N ILE A 45 -0.82 0.31 -17.34
CA ILE A 45 -0.47 0.46 -15.92
C ILE A 45 1.04 0.36 -15.74
N ASN A 46 1.70 -0.59 -16.39
CA ASN A 46 3.16 -0.70 -16.33
C ASN A 46 3.87 0.58 -16.79
N ASN A 47 3.44 1.12 -17.94
CA ASN A 47 4.00 2.34 -18.50
C ASN A 47 3.74 3.56 -17.60
N VAL A 48 2.58 3.66 -16.97
CA VAL A 48 2.27 4.72 -15.99
C VAL A 48 3.27 4.69 -14.82
N TYR A 49 3.62 3.51 -14.28
CA TYR A 49 4.60 3.43 -13.20
C TYR A 49 6.02 3.79 -13.65
N ILE A 50 6.40 3.44 -14.89
CA ILE A 50 7.66 3.90 -15.51
C ILE A 50 7.64 5.43 -15.68
N ASP A 51 6.55 5.99 -16.16
CA ASP A 51 6.38 7.44 -16.34
C ASP A 51 6.46 8.20 -15.01
N ILE A 52 5.92 7.61 -13.92
CA ILE A 52 6.00 8.17 -12.56
C ILE A 52 7.44 8.18 -12.05
N ASP A 53 8.18 7.09 -12.24
CA ASP A 53 9.59 7.00 -11.81
C ASP A 53 10.44 8.04 -12.57
N ASN A 54 10.32 8.09 -13.89
CA ASN A 54 10.99 9.08 -14.74
C ASN A 54 10.61 10.53 -14.35
N MET A 55 9.36 10.78 -14.03
CA MET A 55 8.89 12.11 -13.57
C MET A 55 9.56 12.50 -12.25
N GLY A 56 9.73 11.56 -11.34
CA GLY A 56 10.42 11.78 -10.06
C GLY A 56 11.85 12.24 -10.27
N ASP A 57 12.58 11.54 -11.13
CA ASP A 57 13.97 11.85 -11.47
C ASP A 57 14.08 13.20 -12.20
N GLU A 58 13.23 13.46 -13.22
CA GLU A 58 13.24 14.71 -14.00
C GLU A 58 12.95 15.96 -13.15
N LEU A 59 12.09 15.84 -12.14
CA LEU A 59 11.72 16.97 -11.26
C LEU A 59 12.59 17.04 -10.01
N GLY A 60 13.46 16.06 -9.77
CA GLY A 60 14.30 15.98 -8.58
C GLY A 60 13.46 15.90 -7.29
N LEU A 61 12.41 15.08 -7.30
CA LEU A 61 11.51 14.91 -6.18
C LEU A 61 12.12 13.98 -5.11
N ASP A 62 11.85 14.28 -3.85
CA ASP A 62 12.28 13.43 -2.74
C ASP A 62 11.43 12.15 -2.66
N ALA A 63 10.14 12.23 -2.99
CA ALA A 63 9.26 11.06 -3.06
C ALA A 63 8.01 11.27 -3.93
N ILE A 64 7.51 10.19 -4.50
CA ILE A 64 6.16 10.10 -5.07
C ILE A 64 5.42 8.98 -4.35
N TRP A 65 4.24 9.29 -3.82
CA TRP A 65 3.35 8.35 -3.17
C TRP A 65 2.13 8.09 -4.03
N THR A 66 1.76 6.83 -4.16
CA THR A 66 0.50 6.45 -4.82
C THR A 66 -0.13 5.26 -4.11
N ALA A 67 -1.41 5.05 -4.35
CA ALA A 67 -2.16 3.90 -3.87
C ALA A 67 -2.47 2.93 -5.01
N GLN A 68 -2.75 1.69 -4.67
CA GLN A 68 -3.24 0.66 -5.58
C GLN A 68 -4.16 -0.30 -4.85
N HIS A 69 -5.22 -0.73 -5.52
CA HIS A 69 -6.11 -1.75 -4.97
C HIS A 69 -5.44 -3.13 -5.01
N VAL A 70 -5.74 -3.95 -4.01
CA VAL A 70 -5.41 -5.38 -4.03
C VAL A 70 -6.32 -6.14 -5.00
N THR A 71 -5.89 -7.30 -5.46
CA THR A 71 -6.72 -8.21 -6.25
C THR A 71 -7.86 -8.77 -5.38
N ARG A 72 -8.89 -9.35 -6.04
CA ARG A 72 -9.95 -10.07 -5.31
C ARG A 72 -9.42 -11.29 -4.54
N GLU A 73 -8.34 -11.90 -5.01
CA GLU A 73 -7.66 -12.98 -4.29
C GLU A 73 -6.84 -12.46 -3.13
N GLY A 74 -6.08 -11.38 -3.32
CA GLY A 74 -5.38 -10.72 -2.23
C GLY A 74 -6.31 -10.25 -1.11
N ALA A 75 -7.53 -9.82 -1.46
CA ALA A 75 -8.53 -9.48 -0.45
C ALA A 75 -9.00 -10.66 0.41
N LYS A 76 -8.77 -11.92 -0.01
CA LYS A 76 -9.05 -13.13 0.80
C LYS A 76 -7.93 -13.43 1.81
N HIS A 77 -6.73 -12.88 1.62
CA HIS A 77 -5.57 -13.06 2.48
C HIS A 77 -5.53 -12.10 3.66
N GLN A 78 -6.67 -11.58 4.10
CA GLN A 78 -6.77 -10.61 5.20
C GLN A 78 -6.13 -11.09 6.51
N GLU A 79 -6.08 -12.42 6.75
CA GLU A 79 -5.47 -13.00 7.95
C GLU A 79 -3.93 -13.12 7.85
N THR A 80 -3.36 -12.98 6.66
CA THR A 80 -1.93 -13.16 6.40
C THR A 80 -1.30 -11.88 5.89
N ARG A 81 0.03 -11.88 5.75
CA ARG A 81 0.75 -10.81 5.06
C ARG A 81 0.41 -10.86 3.57
N TYR A 82 0.23 -9.69 2.94
CA TYR A 82 0.13 -9.63 1.49
C TYR A 82 1.41 -10.16 0.83
N GLU A 83 1.21 -10.98 -0.20
CA GLU A 83 2.27 -11.47 -1.07
C GLU A 83 2.30 -10.64 -2.37
N ASP A 84 3.36 -10.81 -3.15
CA ASP A 84 3.57 -10.08 -4.40
C ASP A 84 2.40 -10.25 -5.39
N ASN A 85 1.73 -11.41 -5.39
CA ASN A 85 0.61 -11.73 -6.26
C ASN A 85 -0.74 -11.11 -5.82
N ASP A 86 -0.81 -10.60 -4.61
CA ASP A 86 -2.04 -10.01 -4.06
C ASP A 86 -2.32 -8.60 -4.58
N ILE A 87 -1.32 -7.96 -5.15
CA ILE A 87 -1.42 -6.61 -5.69
C ILE A 87 -1.85 -6.68 -7.15
N ALA A 88 -2.90 -5.97 -7.54
CA ALA A 88 -3.34 -5.87 -8.93
C ALA A 88 -2.21 -5.30 -9.80
N SER A 89 -1.86 -6.00 -10.89
CA SER A 89 -0.70 -5.65 -11.74
C SER A 89 0.64 -5.67 -11.01
N ALA A 90 0.78 -6.56 -10.03
CA ALA A 90 1.84 -6.63 -9.03
C ALA A 90 3.26 -6.52 -9.58
N ILE A 91 3.57 -7.22 -10.66
CA ILE A 91 4.94 -7.31 -11.16
C ILE A 91 5.48 -5.94 -11.57
N SER A 92 4.67 -5.11 -12.21
CA SER A 92 5.06 -3.76 -12.65
C SER A 92 5.27 -2.82 -11.47
N ILE A 93 4.36 -2.87 -10.50
CA ILE A 93 4.39 -2.02 -9.31
C ILE A 93 5.61 -2.35 -8.47
N ILE A 94 5.82 -3.65 -8.20
CA ILE A 94 6.94 -4.14 -7.39
C ILE A 94 8.28 -3.83 -8.06
N ARG A 95 8.35 -3.89 -9.40
CA ARG A 95 9.58 -3.58 -10.13
C ARG A 95 9.97 -2.11 -10.09
N ASN A 96 9.00 -1.21 -10.06
CA ASN A 96 9.25 0.23 -10.16
C ASN A 96 9.18 0.94 -8.79
N ALA A 97 8.45 0.40 -7.82
CA ALA A 97 8.38 0.98 -6.48
C ALA A 97 9.64 0.68 -5.65
N LYS A 98 10.16 1.67 -4.94
CA LYS A 98 11.25 1.49 -3.95
C LYS A 98 10.75 0.86 -2.65
N CYS A 99 9.51 1.18 -2.28
CA CYS A 99 8.85 0.61 -1.11
C CYS A 99 7.36 0.37 -1.42
N VAL A 100 6.86 -0.79 -1.02
CA VAL A 100 5.43 -1.14 -1.09
C VAL A 100 4.95 -1.47 0.31
N MET A 101 3.90 -0.78 0.75
CA MET A 101 3.26 -1.01 2.03
C MET A 101 1.83 -1.48 1.82
N GLY A 102 1.47 -2.60 2.46
CA GLY A 102 0.11 -3.12 2.47
C GLY A 102 -0.68 -2.59 3.66
N LEU A 103 -1.88 -2.09 3.41
CA LEU A 103 -2.87 -1.77 4.45
C LEU A 103 -3.89 -2.90 4.49
N ASN A 104 -4.10 -3.48 5.66
CA ASN A 104 -4.91 -4.68 5.83
C ASN A 104 -5.63 -4.69 7.19
N SER A 105 -6.82 -5.32 7.21
CA SER A 105 -7.55 -5.64 8.44
C SER A 105 -8.32 -6.95 8.27
N THR A 106 -8.45 -7.74 9.34
CA THR A 106 -9.37 -8.87 9.37
C THR A 106 -10.78 -8.36 9.73
N PRO A 107 -11.85 -9.16 9.50
CA PRO A 107 -13.20 -8.78 9.95
C PRO A 107 -13.27 -8.46 11.44
N ASP A 108 -12.57 -9.23 12.28
CA ASP A 108 -12.51 -8.98 13.74
C ASP A 108 -11.78 -7.66 14.05
N GLU A 109 -10.77 -7.30 13.28
CA GLU A 109 -10.05 -6.03 13.41
C GLU A 109 -10.89 -4.85 12.93
N GLU A 110 -11.66 -5.02 11.86
CA GLU A 110 -12.60 -4.00 11.36
C GLU A 110 -13.67 -3.65 12.39
N GLU A 111 -14.25 -4.66 13.08
CA GLU A 111 -15.21 -4.44 14.18
C GLU A 111 -14.61 -3.61 15.33
N HIS A 112 -13.28 -3.68 15.51
CA HIS A 112 -12.57 -2.93 16.54
C HIS A 112 -11.86 -1.68 16.01
N ASN A 113 -12.12 -1.30 14.77
CA ASN A 113 -11.47 -0.17 14.09
C ASN A 113 -9.93 -0.27 14.11
N ILE A 114 -9.39 -1.46 13.86
CA ILE A 114 -7.96 -1.73 13.83
C ILE A 114 -7.52 -1.91 12.37
N MET A 115 -6.42 -1.28 12.00
CA MET A 115 -5.76 -1.46 10.70
C MET A 115 -4.29 -1.77 10.90
N ARG A 116 -3.77 -2.68 10.10
CA ARG A 116 -2.35 -3.02 10.05
C ARG A 116 -1.73 -2.41 8.80
N MET A 117 -0.53 -1.85 8.94
CA MET A 117 0.33 -1.48 7.82
C MET A 117 1.59 -2.35 7.88
N GLU A 118 1.91 -3.00 6.78
CA GLU A 118 3.07 -3.88 6.67
C GLU A 118 3.92 -3.50 5.47
N VAL A 119 5.24 -3.53 5.63
CA VAL A 119 6.17 -3.36 4.50
C VAL A 119 6.21 -4.67 3.73
N VAL A 120 5.68 -4.67 2.50
CA VAL A 120 5.65 -5.82 1.59
C VAL A 120 6.95 -5.92 0.81
N VAL A 121 7.40 -4.79 0.25
CA VAL A 121 8.64 -4.70 -0.52
C VAL A 121 9.44 -3.49 -0.05
N GLN A 122 10.75 -3.66 0.08
CA GLN A 122 11.70 -2.58 0.31
C GLN A 122 13.01 -2.91 -0.40
N ARG A 123 13.43 -2.07 -1.36
CA ARG A 123 14.65 -2.36 -2.14
C ARG A 123 15.93 -2.09 -1.37
N ASP A 124 15.96 -1.01 -0.60
CA ASP A 124 17.16 -0.56 0.11
C ASP A 124 17.06 -0.94 1.60
N GLY A 125 16.81 -2.22 1.89
CA GLY A 125 16.72 -2.68 3.27
C GLY A 125 16.02 -4.04 3.43
N VAL A 126 15.84 -4.45 4.67
CA VAL A 126 15.08 -5.66 4.97
C VAL A 126 13.59 -5.30 5.06
N PRO A 127 12.71 -5.92 4.25
CA PRO A 127 11.28 -5.68 4.33
C PRO A 127 10.75 -6.27 5.64
N ASN A 128 10.86 -5.50 6.71
CA ASN A 128 10.45 -5.95 8.03
C ASN A 128 9.89 -4.76 8.83
N GLY A 129 8.59 -4.71 8.93
CA GLY A 129 7.92 -3.70 9.73
C GLY A 129 6.41 -3.90 9.70
N ARG A 130 5.80 -3.92 10.87
CA ARG A 130 4.36 -3.87 11.04
C ARG A 130 4.02 -2.75 12.00
N VAL A 131 3.14 -1.87 11.58
CA VAL A 131 2.55 -0.84 12.44
C VAL A 131 1.06 -1.09 12.52
N MET A 132 0.50 -0.91 13.70
CA MET A 132 -0.93 -1.06 13.94
C MET A 132 -1.54 0.28 14.32
N PHE A 133 -2.71 0.53 13.79
CA PHE A 133 -3.43 1.78 13.99
C PHE A 133 -4.82 1.51 14.55
N ASN A 134 -5.23 2.35 15.50
CA ASN A 134 -6.63 2.59 15.77
C ASN A 134 -7.17 3.57 14.74
N MET A 135 -8.25 3.17 14.07
CA MET A 135 -8.98 4.02 13.13
C MET A 135 -10.09 4.75 13.87
N ASP A 136 -10.25 6.02 13.57
CA ASP A 136 -11.44 6.81 13.93
C ASP A 136 -12.14 7.19 12.61
N PRO A 137 -13.05 6.34 12.10
CA PRO A 137 -13.69 6.57 10.80
C PRO A 137 -14.51 7.87 10.74
N GLU A 138 -15.13 8.27 11.85
CA GLU A 138 -15.95 9.49 11.92
C GLU A 138 -15.10 10.75 11.74
N ARG A 139 -13.85 10.74 12.26
CA ARG A 139 -12.92 11.86 12.16
C ARG A 139 -11.83 11.66 11.13
N GLN A 140 -11.86 10.53 10.40
CA GLN A 140 -10.84 10.14 9.41
C GLN A 140 -9.42 10.21 9.99
N ARG A 141 -9.23 9.70 11.20
CA ARG A 141 -7.95 9.74 11.90
C ARG A 141 -7.39 8.33 12.10
N MET A 142 -6.08 8.23 11.96
CA MET A 142 -5.29 7.06 12.29
C MET A 142 -4.39 7.40 13.47
N LYS A 143 -4.36 6.54 14.49
CA LYS A 143 -3.49 6.68 15.65
C LYS A 143 -2.75 5.39 15.88
N GLU A 144 -1.42 5.44 15.92
CA GLU A 144 -0.59 4.28 16.19
C GLU A 144 -0.92 3.68 17.56
N PHE A 145 -0.89 2.35 17.65
CA PHE A 145 -1.01 1.65 18.93
C PHE A 145 0.18 1.97 19.84
N SER A 146 -0.12 2.15 21.13
CA SER A 146 0.95 2.13 22.13
C SER A 146 1.60 0.73 22.19
N LYS A 147 2.82 0.66 22.72
CA LYS A 147 3.51 -0.62 22.90
C LYS A 147 2.70 -1.60 23.75
N GLU A 148 2.02 -1.09 24.77
CA GLU A 148 1.15 -1.89 25.67
C GLU A 148 -0.10 -2.40 24.96
N ALA A 149 -0.73 -1.57 24.11
CA ALA A 149 -1.89 -1.97 23.31
C ALA A 149 -1.50 -3.06 22.30
N ARG A 150 -0.32 -2.93 21.67
CA ARG A 150 0.22 -3.91 20.74
C ARG A 150 0.48 -5.25 21.43
N ALA A 151 1.11 -5.25 22.60
CA ALA A 151 1.37 -6.48 23.36
C ALA A 151 0.08 -7.22 23.73
N LYS A 152 -0.96 -6.49 24.17
CA LYS A 152 -2.29 -7.06 24.44
C LYS A 152 -2.96 -7.67 23.23
N TYR A 153 -2.85 -7.00 22.07
CA TYR A 153 -3.38 -7.51 20.81
C TYR A 153 -2.66 -8.81 20.39
N ASP A 154 -1.34 -8.83 20.40
CA ASP A 154 -0.54 -10.00 20.03
C ASP A 154 -0.84 -11.20 20.96
N GLU A 155 -1.04 -10.96 22.25
CA GLU A 155 -1.47 -11.99 23.20
C GLU A 155 -2.88 -12.53 22.89
N SER A 156 -3.82 -11.66 22.53
CA SER A 156 -5.19 -12.04 22.18
C SER A 156 -5.25 -12.88 20.90
N MET A 157 -4.48 -12.48 19.88
CA MET A 157 -4.38 -13.19 18.61
C MET A 157 -3.67 -14.54 18.76
N GLY A 158 -2.62 -14.65 19.58
CA GLY A 158 -1.98 -15.92 19.93
C GLY A 158 -2.97 -16.91 20.54
N LYS A 159 -3.82 -16.45 21.45
CA LYS A 159 -4.88 -17.28 22.07
C LYS A 159 -5.95 -17.74 21.07
N GLN A 160 -6.27 -16.95 20.04
CA GLN A 160 -7.23 -17.34 19.00
C GLN A 160 -6.66 -18.38 18.04
N VAL A 161 -5.39 -18.27 17.64
CA VAL A 161 -4.71 -19.25 16.79
C VAL A 161 -4.66 -20.62 17.47
N ASP A 162 -4.36 -20.66 18.76
CA ASP A 162 -4.34 -21.93 19.52
C ASP A 162 -5.74 -22.54 19.66
N LYS A 163 -6.79 -21.74 19.82
CA LYS A 163 -8.18 -22.23 19.83
C LYS A 163 -8.60 -22.79 18.47
N LYS A 164 -8.27 -22.12 17.36
CA LYS A 164 -8.55 -22.61 16.00
C LYS A 164 -7.80 -23.92 15.70
N LYS A 165 -6.52 -24.05 16.11
CA LYS A 165 -5.75 -25.31 15.96
C LYS A 165 -6.34 -26.48 16.79
N LYS A 166 -6.79 -26.22 18.01
CA LYS A 166 -7.46 -27.24 18.87
C LYS A 166 -8.81 -27.67 18.30
N LYS A 167 -9.57 -26.76 17.68
CA LYS A 167 -10.84 -27.08 17.02
C LYS A 167 -10.65 -27.94 15.78
N LYS A 168 -9.66 -27.63 14.92
CA LYS A 168 -9.32 -28.45 13.74
C LYS A 168 -8.87 -29.85 14.11
N LYS A 169 -8.07 -30.04 15.18
CA LYS A 169 -7.65 -31.37 15.66
C LYS A 169 -8.81 -32.21 16.24
N ARG A 170 -9.88 -31.60 16.76
CA ARG A 170 -11.07 -32.32 17.26
C ARG A 170 -12.03 -32.78 16.16
N VAL A 171 -12.00 -32.15 14.98
CA VAL A 171 -12.84 -32.50 13.84
C VAL A 171 -12.16 -33.55 12.93
N SER A 172 -10.86 -33.73 13.03
CA SER A 172 -10.08 -34.67 12.22
C SER A 172 -9.83 -36.05 12.88
N ASN A 173 -10.39 -36.31 14.04
CA ASN A 173 -10.42 -37.65 14.65
C ASN A 173 -11.89 -38.14 14.65
N PRO A 174 -12.23 -39.11 13.77
CA PRO A 174 -13.52 -39.81 13.81
C PRO A 174 -13.59 -40.75 15.01
#